data_f6e7a1fbefff8b7448f818a66f450de5
#
_entry.id   f6e7a1fbefff8b7448f818a66f450de5
#
_cell.length_a   1.000
_cell.length_b   1.000
_cell.length_c   1.000
_cell.angle_alpha   90.00
_cell.angle_beta   90.00
_cell.angle_gamma   90.00
#
_symmetry.space_group_name_H-M   'P 1'
#
loop_
_entity.id
_entity.type
_entity.pdbx_description
1 polymer ?
#
loop_
_entity_poly.entity_id
_entity_poly.type
_entity_poly.pdbx_seq_one_letter_code
_entity_poly.pdbx_strand_id
1 'polypeptide(L)'
;MFDIERQIRNWKAHLHETSSIDNNKVENLESLLRDNIAELSERGVNEEEAFLIAIRRLSDSEITEKRFTKLSTEELCHQLFMPLPPPIPQKAERKELAVIIVLALFGGLLSKIPALFGFGDFDTYDILYLKNASLFAFTPVAMYFLYKRKFPPSKTLFVIAYFPLAALLVNLYPYQEPFHTAILTIIHLPILSLLFLLPFYGGPAKTTGWKNLTTRLDFIRFIGEAFIYAILIGMGGMGLILLTMGTFELIKVDASPFVLNWMGPFGLFGLFTVAAYLVDQKKSLIEGIVPVLARIFTPLFSLVLVSLIIAFLTSPNQASENRSMLIWFDVILAFVLALTLYSMCSSEQKKDIFRFSFWDFMTFVLIVCAVLVDIIALWGILTRLQAFGFSANRTAALGENLLLLSNLIFLVIGYGRYMTKNISFNRIVELQMRFLPLYGVWAAVVVILFPPLFGFR
;
A
#
# COMPACT_ATOMS: atom_id res chain seq x y z
N MET A 1 23.07 -32.84 7.96
CA MET A 1 22.70 -34.24 7.71
C MET A 1 21.17 -34.29 7.75
N PHE A 2 20.52 -34.73 6.68
CA PHE A 2 19.08 -34.85 6.58
C PHE A 2 18.57 -35.90 7.57
N ASP A 3 17.59 -35.53 8.40
CA ASP A 3 16.99 -36.42 9.41
C ASP A 3 15.56 -36.77 8.98
N ILE A 4 15.42 -37.92 8.31
CA ILE A 4 14.16 -38.38 7.71
C ILE A 4 13.08 -38.61 8.77
N GLU A 5 13.43 -39.11 9.96
CA GLU A 5 12.46 -39.34 11.03
C GLU A 5 11.90 -38.05 11.60
N ARG A 6 12.73 -37.00 11.66
CA ARG A 6 12.32 -35.66 12.05
C ARG A 6 11.35 -35.06 11.03
N GLN A 7 11.59 -35.28 9.74
CA GLN A 7 10.73 -34.77 8.67
C GLN A 7 9.39 -35.50 8.64
N ILE A 8 9.35 -36.80 8.84
CA ILE A 8 8.11 -37.58 8.93
C ILE A 8 7.29 -37.09 10.14
N ARG A 9 7.90 -36.86 11.30
CA ARG A 9 7.20 -36.34 12.48
C ARG A 9 6.61 -34.94 12.22
N ASN A 10 7.35 -34.06 11.57
CA ASN A 10 6.88 -32.73 11.22
C ASN A 10 5.69 -32.78 10.25
N TRP A 11 5.78 -33.62 9.23
CA TRP A 11 4.70 -33.84 8.28
C TRP A 11 3.42 -34.39 8.96
N LYS A 12 3.56 -35.36 9.87
CA LYS A 12 2.46 -35.88 10.66
C LYS A 12 1.79 -34.85 11.55
N ALA A 13 2.59 -34.03 12.24
CA ALA A 13 2.09 -32.93 13.07
C ALA A 13 1.29 -31.92 12.22
N HIS A 14 1.77 -31.60 11.03
CA HIS A 14 1.09 -30.68 10.12
C HIS A 14 -0.25 -31.23 9.61
N LEU A 15 -0.36 -32.54 9.35
CA LEU A 15 -1.62 -33.17 8.99
C LEU A 15 -2.65 -33.12 10.13
N HIS A 16 -2.24 -33.23 11.38
CA HIS A 16 -3.12 -33.09 12.54
C HIS A 16 -3.61 -31.67 12.76
N GLU A 17 -2.79 -30.64 12.46
CA GLU A 17 -3.17 -29.24 12.64
C GLU A 17 -4.05 -28.69 11.52
N THR A 18 -3.84 -29.14 10.29
CA THR A 18 -4.45 -28.52 9.09
C THR A 18 -5.74 -29.19 8.65
N SER A 19 -6.01 -30.42 9.10
CA SER A 19 -7.19 -31.19 8.68
C SER A 19 -7.78 -31.99 9.84
N SER A 20 -9.11 -31.97 9.97
CA SER A 20 -9.86 -32.88 10.84
C SER A 20 -9.83 -34.31 10.28
N ILE A 21 -8.65 -34.86 10.01
CA ILE A 21 -8.44 -36.23 9.52
C ILE A 21 -8.41 -37.14 10.74
N ASP A 22 -9.12 -38.26 10.65
CA ASP A 22 -9.14 -39.31 11.66
C ASP A 22 -7.74 -39.90 11.86
N ASN A 23 -7.33 -40.10 13.12
CA ASN A 23 -6.01 -40.64 13.50
C ASN A 23 -5.64 -41.92 12.72
N ASN A 24 -6.59 -42.80 12.46
CA ASN A 24 -6.36 -44.03 11.69
C ASN A 24 -5.95 -43.74 10.23
N LYS A 25 -6.44 -42.65 9.64
CA LYS A 25 -6.05 -42.24 8.28
C LYS A 25 -4.65 -41.61 8.24
N VAL A 26 -4.26 -40.88 9.29
CA VAL A 26 -2.92 -40.31 9.40
C VAL A 26 -1.86 -41.40 9.54
N GLU A 27 -2.13 -42.45 10.32
CA GLU A 27 -1.26 -43.62 10.45
C GLU A 27 -1.10 -44.41 9.15
N ASN A 28 -2.19 -44.57 8.39
CA ASN A 28 -2.15 -45.23 7.08
C ASN A 28 -1.32 -44.40 6.07
N LEU A 29 -1.45 -43.09 6.08
CA LEU A 29 -0.66 -42.19 5.22
C LEU A 29 0.81 -42.20 5.61
N GLU A 30 1.15 -42.29 6.90
CA GLU A 30 2.53 -42.43 7.38
C GLU A 30 3.14 -43.77 6.90
N SER A 31 2.42 -44.87 6.97
CA SER A 31 2.87 -46.19 6.47
C SER A 31 3.17 -46.12 4.97
N LEU A 32 2.24 -45.56 4.18
CA LEU A 32 2.43 -45.39 2.73
C LEU A 32 3.59 -44.48 2.39
N LEU A 33 3.84 -43.41 3.19
CA LEU A 33 4.98 -42.53 3.02
C LEU A 33 6.29 -43.28 3.22
N ARG A 34 6.39 -44.06 4.30
CA ARG A 34 7.55 -44.88 4.62
C ARG A 34 7.85 -45.93 3.57
N ASP A 35 6.82 -46.62 3.07
CA ASP A 35 6.96 -47.62 2.02
C ASP A 35 7.48 -47.00 0.70
N ASN A 36 6.96 -45.87 0.30
CA ASN A 36 7.45 -45.14 -0.89
C ASN A 36 8.89 -44.66 -0.72
N ILE A 37 9.28 -44.20 0.47
CA ILE A 37 10.66 -43.77 0.74
C ILE A 37 11.60 -44.97 0.66
N ALA A 38 11.24 -46.12 1.27
CA ALA A 38 12.03 -47.34 1.23
C ALA A 38 12.25 -47.81 -0.23
N GLU A 39 11.17 -47.87 -1.03
CA GLU A 39 11.25 -48.22 -2.45
C GLU A 39 12.20 -47.35 -3.25
N LEU A 40 12.15 -46.03 -3.01
CA LEU A 40 13.02 -45.05 -3.71
C LEU A 40 14.47 -45.16 -3.27
N SER A 41 14.71 -45.41 -1.96
CA SER A 41 16.05 -45.59 -1.41
C SER A 41 16.71 -46.88 -1.92
N GLU A 42 15.96 -47.95 -2.09
CA GLU A 42 16.44 -49.20 -2.72
C GLU A 42 16.84 -48.99 -4.19
N ARG A 43 16.23 -48.02 -4.87
CA ARG A 43 16.58 -47.63 -6.24
C ARG A 43 17.76 -46.66 -6.33
N GLY A 44 18.41 -46.33 -5.20
CA GLY A 44 19.59 -45.48 -5.15
C GLY A 44 19.31 -43.97 -5.08
N VAL A 45 18.06 -43.57 -4.84
CA VAL A 45 17.71 -42.19 -4.59
C VAL A 45 18.14 -41.78 -3.16
N ASN A 46 18.71 -40.60 -2.98
CA ASN A 46 19.13 -40.17 -1.64
C ASN A 46 17.89 -39.92 -0.74
N GLU A 47 18.07 -39.99 0.59
CA GLU A 47 16.97 -39.92 1.56
C GLU A 47 16.15 -38.63 1.46
N GLU A 48 16.76 -37.51 1.11
CA GLU A 48 16.11 -36.20 0.96
C GLU A 48 15.22 -36.17 -0.30
N GLU A 49 15.75 -36.65 -1.43
CA GLU A 49 15.00 -36.73 -2.69
C GLU A 49 13.89 -37.79 -2.60
N ALA A 50 14.16 -38.94 -1.96
CA ALA A 50 13.20 -40.00 -1.74
C ALA A 50 11.97 -39.52 -0.94
N PHE A 51 12.23 -38.74 0.13
CA PHE A 51 11.17 -38.12 0.93
C PHE A 51 10.31 -37.14 0.12
N LEU A 52 10.94 -36.26 -0.68
CA LEU A 52 10.22 -35.30 -1.53
C LEU A 52 9.35 -35.95 -2.59
N ILE A 53 9.88 -36.99 -3.27
CA ILE A 53 9.16 -37.72 -4.31
C ILE A 53 8.00 -38.52 -3.69
N ALA A 54 8.21 -39.12 -2.52
CA ALA A 54 7.18 -39.87 -1.82
C ALA A 54 5.99 -38.99 -1.39
N ILE A 55 6.25 -37.80 -0.85
CA ILE A 55 5.21 -36.81 -0.54
C ILE A 55 4.44 -36.40 -1.79
N ARG A 56 5.13 -36.15 -2.91
CA ARG A 56 4.49 -35.79 -4.17
C ARG A 56 3.58 -36.89 -4.69
N ARG A 57 4.00 -38.17 -4.63
CA ARG A 57 3.18 -39.32 -5.03
C ARG A 57 1.93 -39.49 -4.16
N LEU A 58 2.06 -39.19 -2.86
CA LEU A 58 0.91 -39.22 -1.95
C LEU A 58 -0.06 -38.06 -2.21
N SER A 59 0.42 -36.88 -2.63
CA SER A 59 -0.43 -35.74 -2.98
C SER A 59 -1.21 -35.98 -4.28
N ASP A 60 -0.67 -36.73 -5.23
CA ASP A 60 -1.30 -37.05 -6.51
C ASP A 60 -2.31 -38.25 -6.43
N SER A 61 -2.42 -38.92 -5.29
CA SER A 61 -3.39 -39.99 -5.11
C SER A 61 -4.80 -39.45 -4.82
N GLU A 62 -5.85 -40.07 -5.37
CA GLU A 62 -7.28 -39.65 -5.30
C GLU A 62 -7.82 -39.34 -3.90
N ILE A 63 -7.13 -39.77 -2.84
CA ILE A 63 -7.52 -39.56 -1.45
C ILE A 63 -7.25 -38.11 -1.00
N THR A 64 -6.31 -37.41 -1.68
CA THR A 64 -5.82 -36.08 -1.34
C THR A 64 -6.30 -35.02 -2.30
N GLU A 65 -6.79 -35.36 -3.48
CA GLU A 65 -7.10 -34.48 -4.59
C GLU A 65 -8.08 -33.33 -4.26
N LYS A 66 -9.01 -33.53 -3.37
CA LYS A 66 -10.04 -32.53 -3.04
C LYS A 66 -9.63 -31.45 -2.05
N ARG A 67 -8.51 -31.59 -1.34
CA ARG A 67 -8.08 -30.62 -0.31
C ARG A 67 -6.70 -30.00 -0.52
N PHE A 68 -5.79 -30.63 -1.27
CA PHE A 68 -4.41 -30.13 -1.49
C PHE A 68 -4.22 -29.38 -2.81
N THR A 69 -5.22 -29.30 -3.67
CA THR A 69 -5.18 -28.60 -4.97
C THR A 69 -4.95 -27.07 -4.88
N LYS A 70 -4.78 -26.50 -3.69
CA LYS A 70 -4.55 -25.05 -3.51
C LYS A 70 -3.12 -24.64 -3.16
N LEU A 71 -2.22 -25.58 -2.88
CA LEU A 71 -0.83 -25.27 -2.56
C LEU A 71 0.09 -25.77 -3.67
N SER A 72 0.95 -24.89 -4.19
CA SER A 72 1.97 -25.32 -5.14
C SER A 72 2.97 -26.26 -4.46
N THR A 73 3.58 -27.18 -5.21
CA THR A 73 4.60 -28.10 -4.68
C THR A 73 5.77 -27.38 -4.01
N GLU A 74 6.10 -26.17 -4.50
CA GLU A 74 7.14 -25.29 -3.94
C GLU A 74 6.73 -24.70 -2.58
N GLU A 75 5.47 -24.33 -2.40
CA GLU A 75 4.94 -23.84 -1.12
C GLU A 75 4.89 -24.94 -0.07
N LEU A 76 4.52 -26.17 -0.47
CA LEU A 76 4.53 -27.36 0.40
C LEU A 76 5.96 -27.70 0.83
N CYS A 77 6.92 -27.71 -0.10
CA CYS A 77 8.34 -27.92 0.21
C CYS A 77 8.88 -26.82 1.11
N HIS A 78 8.54 -25.57 0.85
CA HIS A 78 9.00 -24.43 1.65
C HIS A 78 8.45 -24.45 3.08
N GLN A 79 7.20 -24.89 3.27
CA GLN A 79 6.58 -25.07 4.59
C GLN A 79 7.12 -26.25 5.36
N LEU A 80 7.48 -27.34 4.67
CA LEU A 80 8.01 -28.56 5.30
C LEU A 80 9.49 -28.47 5.69
N PHE A 81 10.28 -27.66 4.96
CA PHE A 81 11.72 -27.51 5.21
C PHE A 81 12.11 -26.28 6.03
N MET A 82 11.25 -25.26 6.14
CA MET A 82 11.45 -24.25 7.15
C MET A 82 10.94 -24.75 8.50
N PRO A 83 11.75 -24.64 9.58
CA PRO A 83 11.19 -24.82 10.91
C PRO A 83 10.04 -23.84 11.04
N LEU A 84 8.82 -24.35 11.31
CA LEU A 84 7.68 -23.50 11.66
C LEU A 84 8.17 -22.48 12.70
N PRO A 85 7.99 -21.20 12.46
CA PRO A 85 8.31 -20.23 13.50
C PRO A 85 7.59 -20.70 14.78
N PRO A 86 8.27 -20.73 15.93
CA PRO A 86 7.64 -21.20 17.16
C PRO A 86 6.32 -20.45 17.31
N PRO A 87 5.22 -21.13 17.72
CA PRO A 87 3.92 -20.48 17.88
C PRO A 87 4.14 -19.22 18.72
N ILE A 88 3.75 -18.07 18.18
CA ILE A 88 3.92 -16.79 18.89
C ILE A 88 3.21 -16.96 20.23
N PRO A 89 3.89 -16.80 21.37
CA PRO A 89 3.24 -17.00 22.65
C PRO A 89 2.02 -16.08 22.71
N GLN A 90 0.84 -16.60 23.03
CA GLN A 90 -0.42 -15.82 23.13
C GLN A 90 -0.25 -14.53 23.96
N LYS A 91 0.70 -14.53 24.90
CA LYS A 91 1.09 -13.36 25.71
C LYS A 91 1.78 -12.28 24.89
N ALA A 92 2.52 -12.64 23.82
CA ALA A 92 3.17 -11.68 22.92
C ALA A 92 2.16 -11.03 21.97
N GLU A 93 1.20 -11.79 21.43
CA GLU A 93 0.10 -11.25 20.62
C GLU A 93 -0.78 -10.29 21.40
N ARG A 94 -1.14 -10.63 22.65
CA ARG A 94 -1.92 -9.74 23.53
C ARG A 94 -1.18 -8.43 23.84
N LYS A 95 0.15 -8.48 24.02
CA LYS A 95 0.96 -7.26 24.23
C LYS A 95 1.00 -6.40 22.98
N GLU A 96 1.18 -7.02 21.81
CA GLU A 96 1.19 -6.29 20.53
C GLU A 96 -0.16 -5.62 20.29
N LEU A 97 -1.27 -6.35 20.48
CA LEU A 97 -2.61 -5.80 20.34
C LEU A 97 -2.85 -4.61 21.30
N ALA A 98 -2.41 -4.72 22.55
CA ALA A 98 -2.51 -3.61 23.50
C ALA A 98 -1.73 -2.37 23.03
N VAL A 99 -0.51 -2.56 22.49
CA VAL A 99 0.27 -1.45 21.91
C VAL A 99 -0.47 -0.81 20.73
N ILE A 100 -1.07 -1.60 19.84
CA ILE A 100 -1.82 -1.08 18.70
C ILE A 100 -3.03 -0.26 19.15
N ILE A 101 -3.79 -0.74 20.13
CA ILE A 101 -4.93 0.01 20.70
C ILE A 101 -4.45 1.34 21.26
N VAL A 102 -3.37 1.33 22.05
CA VAL A 102 -2.80 2.57 22.63
C VAL A 102 -2.35 3.54 21.52
N LEU A 103 -1.66 3.04 20.48
CA LEU A 103 -1.21 3.87 19.36
C LEU A 103 -2.38 4.40 18.53
N ALA A 104 -3.43 3.61 18.29
CA ALA A 104 -4.63 4.06 17.59
C ALA A 104 -5.34 5.18 18.36
N LEU A 105 -5.51 5.03 19.69
CA LEU A 105 -6.05 6.06 20.55
C LEU A 105 -5.15 7.30 20.59
N PHE A 106 -3.82 7.12 20.56
CA PHE A 106 -2.87 8.23 20.54
C PHE A 106 -3.04 9.10 19.29
N GLY A 107 -3.34 8.53 18.10
CA GLY A 107 -3.67 9.28 16.90
C GLY A 107 -4.86 10.22 17.09
N GLY A 108 -5.93 9.72 17.74
CA GLY A 108 -7.08 10.55 18.14
C GLY A 108 -6.71 11.64 19.14
N LEU A 109 -5.88 11.31 20.15
CA LEU A 109 -5.42 12.30 21.15
C LEU A 109 -4.57 13.41 20.54
N LEU A 110 -3.72 13.11 19.54
CA LEU A 110 -2.96 14.13 18.83
C LEU A 110 -3.87 15.17 18.17
N SER A 111 -5.04 14.76 17.66
CA SER A 111 -6.00 15.69 17.07
C SER A 111 -6.67 16.63 18.09
N LYS A 112 -6.53 16.35 19.41
CA LYS A 112 -7.04 17.22 20.48
C LYS A 112 -6.02 18.27 20.93
N ILE A 113 -4.76 18.13 20.53
CA ILE A 113 -3.72 19.09 20.92
C ILE A 113 -4.08 20.53 20.52
N PRO A 114 -4.57 20.84 19.28
CA PRO A 114 -4.93 22.21 18.92
C PRO A 114 -5.99 22.82 19.84
N ALA A 115 -7.01 22.05 20.24
CA ALA A 115 -8.06 22.52 21.14
C ALA A 115 -7.53 22.92 22.53
N LEU A 116 -6.46 22.27 23.04
CA LEU A 116 -5.81 22.63 24.29
C LEU A 116 -5.14 24.00 24.23
N PHE A 117 -4.77 24.48 23.04
CA PHE A 117 -4.21 25.80 22.79
C PHE A 117 -5.24 26.84 22.36
N GLY A 118 -6.54 26.51 22.45
CA GLY A 118 -7.64 27.46 22.15
C GLY A 118 -8.01 27.58 20.66
N PHE A 119 -7.59 26.64 19.81
CA PHE A 119 -7.88 26.67 18.36
C PHE A 119 -9.24 26.02 17.99
N GLY A 120 -10.17 25.90 18.91
CA GLY A 120 -11.46 25.27 18.63
C GLY A 120 -11.39 23.74 18.49
N ASP A 121 -12.53 23.12 18.23
CA ASP A 121 -12.65 21.66 18.05
C ASP A 121 -12.57 21.25 16.57
N PHE A 122 -12.45 19.96 16.32
CA PHE A 122 -12.28 19.37 14.97
C PHE A 122 -13.47 19.65 14.03
N ASP A 123 -14.66 19.88 14.54
CA ASP A 123 -15.88 20.19 13.78
C ASP A 123 -15.86 21.55 13.08
N THR A 124 -14.98 22.45 13.46
CA THR A 124 -14.87 23.79 12.86
C THR A 124 -14.23 23.80 11.47
N TYR A 125 -13.84 22.63 10.91
CA TYR A 125 -13.16 22.48 9.60
C TYR A 125 -12.01 23.47 9.38
N ASP A 126 -11.32 23.82 10.45
CA ASP A 126 -10.22 24.77 10.35
C ASP A 126 -9.07 24.17 9.53
N ILE A 127 -8.48 24.99 8.67
CA ILE A 127 -7.26 24.68 7.92
C ILE A 127 -6.17 24.09 8.82
N LEU A 128 -6.15 24.49 10.10
CA LEU A 128 -5.24 23.94 11.09
C LEU A 128 -5.35 22.43 11.22
N TYR A 129 -6.57 21.87 11.33
CA TYR A 129 -6.79 20.44 11.44
C TYR A 129 -6.45 19.71 10.16
N LEU A 130 -6.86 20.26 9.02
CA LEU A 130 -6.63 19.65 7.70
C LEU A 130 -5.14 19.54 7.38
N LYS A 131 -4.34 20.60 7.61
CA LYS A 131 -2.90 20.57 7.33
C LYS A 131 -2.10 19.65 8.27
N ASN A 132 -2.63 19.33 9.46
CA ASN A 132 -2.01 18.43 10.41
C ASN A 132 -2.60 17.00 10.37
N ALA A 133 -3.67 16.74 9.62
CA ALA A 133 -4.38 15.46 9.60
C ALA A 133 -3.47 14.26 9.30
N SER A 134 -2.58 14.40 8.32
CA SER A 134 -1.61 13.34 8.00
C SER A 134 -0.60 13.08 9.11
N LEU A 135 -0.22 14.10 9.86
CA LEU A 135 0.69 13.96 10.99
C LEU A 135 0.01 13.21 12.14
N PHE A 136 -1.28 13.49 12.41
CA PHE A 136 -2.05 12.74 13.41
C PHE A 136 -2.21 11.26 13.03
N ALA A 137 -2.40 10.96 11.74
CA ALA A 137 -2.56 9.61 11.23
C ALA A 137 -1.24 8.82 11.19
N PHE A 138 -0.17 9.42 10.67
CA PHE A 138 1.08 8.68 10.39
C PHE A 138 2.07 8.67 11.55
N THR A 139 1.96 9.56 12.54
CA THR A 139 2.79 9.49 13.76
C THR A 139 2.63 8.15 14.49
N PRO A 140 1.41 7.65 14.77
CA PRO A 140 1.22 6.35 15.41
C PRO A 140 1.72 5.19 14.53
N VAL A 141 1.55 5.26 13.20
CA VAL A 141 2.07 4.26 12.27
C VAL A 141 3.61 4.22 12.31
N ALA A 142 4.26 5.38 12.36
CA ALA A 142 5.71 5.47 12.54
C ALA A 142 6.17 4.82 13.85
N MET A 143 5.48 5.13 14.96
CA MET A 143 5.76 4.53 16.27
C MET A 143 5.54 3.01 16.25
N TYR A 144 4.53 2.53 15.53
CA TYR A 144 4.33 1.09 15.31
C TYR A 144 5.52 0.44 14.60
N PHE A 145 6.03 1.04 13.52
CA PHE A 145 7.21 0.53 12.84
C PHE A 145 8.44 0.52 13.73
N LEU A 146 8.65 1.56 14.53
CA LEU A 146 9.75 1.61 15.50
C LEU A 146 9.64 0.50 16.55
N TYR A 147 8.45 0.30 17.10
CA TYR A 147 8.16 -0.76 18.07
C TYR A 147 8.40 -2.16 17.49
N LYS A 148 7.83 -2.43 16.32
CA LYS A 148 7.88 -3.76 15.69
C LYS A 148 9.28 -4.13 15.22
N ARG A 149 10.05 -3.18 14.70
CA ARG A 149 11.30 -3.41 13.97
C ARG A 149 12.57 -3.08 14.74
N LYS A 150 12.47 -2.60 15.97
CA LYS A 150 13.57 -2.37 16.93
C LYS A 150 14.75 -1.61 16.33
N PHE A 151 14.52 -0.37 15.89
CA PHE A 151 15.56 0.50 15.35
C PHE A 151 16.57 0.97 16.41
N PRO A 152 17.82 1.27 16.02
CA PRO A 152 18.80 1.89 16.92
C PRO A 152 18.33 3.30 17.35
N PRO A 153 18.74 3.78 18.53
CA PRO A 153 18.25 5.04 19.11
C PRO A 153 18.39 6.26 18.19
N SER A 154 19.48 6.35 17.43
CA SER A 154 19.70 7.48 16.49
C SER A 154 18.64 7.55 15.40
N LYS A 155 18.23 6.42 14.82
CA LYS A 155 17.18 6.37 13.80
C LYS A 155 15.81 6.56 14.41
N THR A 156 15.58 6.01 15.60
CA THR A 156 14.37 6.24 16.37
C THR A 156 14.16 7.73 16.64
N LEU A 157 15.22 8.42 17.09
CA LEU A 157 15.18 9.87 17.32
C LEU A 157 14.86 10.65 16.04
N PHE A 158 15.46 10.26 14.90
CA PHE A 158 15.20 10.91 13.61
C PHE A 158 13.72 10.78 13.20
N VAL A 159 13.11 9.60 13.36
CA VAL A 159 11.68 9.39 13.05
C VAL A 159 10.79 10.18 14.01
N ILE A 160 11.08 10.14 15.32
CA ILE A 160 10.30 10.88 16.32
C ILE A 160 10.42 12.40 16.10
N ALA A 161 11.58 12.91 15.71
CA ALA A 161 11.80 14.33 15.47
C ALA A 161 11.09 14.85 14.21
N TYR A 162 10.92 14.02 13.18
CA TYR A 162 10.31 14.43 11.91
C TYR A 162 8.89 14.99 12.10
N PHE A 163 8.02 14.30 12.83
CA PHE A 163 6.61 14.69 12.95
C PHE A 163 6.40 16.01 13.70
N PRO A 164 7.04 16.26 14.86
CA PRO A 164 6.97 17.56 15.51
C PRO A 164 7.60 18.68 14.68
N LEU A 165 8.72 18.42 13.97
CA LEU A 165 9.35 19.43 13.11
C LEU A 165 8.46 19.76 11.91
N ALA A 166 7.82 18.77 11.29
CA ALA A 166 6.86 18.98 10.22
C ALA A 166 5.64 19.77 10.73
N ALA A 167 5.10 19.40 11.90
CA ALA A 167 4.02 20.17 12.54
C ALA A 167 4.42 21.60 12.83
N LEU A 168 5.61 21.80 13.41
CA LEU A 168 6.14 23.14 13.67
C LEU A 168 6.23 23.96 12.37
N LEU A 169 6.84 23.39 11.33
CA LEU A 169 7.01 24.06 10.04
C LEU A 169 5.66 24.53 9.46
N VAL A 170 4.71 23.61 9.30
CA VAL A 170 3.42 23.92 8.66
C VAL A 170 2.53 24.82 9.52
N ASN A 171 2.76 24.91 10.83
CA ASN A 171 2.00 25.78 11.72
C ASN A 171 2.67 27.15 11.97
N LEU A 172 3.98 27.29 11.72
CA LEU A 172 4.67 28.58 11.74
C LEU A 172 4.41 29.41 10.49
N TYR A 173 4.02 28.79 9.38
CA TYR A 173 3.73 29.52 8.15
C TYR A 173 2.46 30.35 8.31
N PRO A 174 2.54 31.69 8.04
CA PRO A 174 1.42 32.62 8.13
C PRO A 174 0.53 32.55 6.88
N TYR A 175 -0.17 31.43 6.67
CA TYR A 175 -1.04 31.25 5.52
C TYR A 175 -2.13 32.31 5.45
N GLN A 176 -2.34 32.86 4.24
CA GLN A 176 -3.27 33.95 3.95
C GLN A 176 -4.25 33.55 2.86
N GLU A 177 -5.42 34.18 2.85
CA GLU A 177 -6.37 34.01 1.76
C GLU A 177 -5.73 34.32 0.39
N PRO A 178 -6.02 33.55 -0.64
CA PRO A 178 -7.04 32.48 -0.76
C PRO A 178 -6.56 31.07 -0.36
N PHE A 179 -5.55 30.90 0.51
CA PHE A 179 -5.04 29.67 1.10
C PHE A 179 -4.53 28.59 0.11
N HIS A 180 -4.10 28.99 -1.08
CA HIS A 180 -3.66 28.04 -2.11
C HIS A 180 -2.46 27.20 -1.65
N THR A 181 -1.47 27.83 -1.01
CA THR A 181 -0.28 27.13 -0.49
C THR A 181 -0.61 26.22 0.70
N ALA A 182 -1.61 26.61 1.52
CA ALA A 182 -2.12 25.74 2.58
C ALA A 182 -2.81 24.48 2.01
N ILE A 183 -3.64 24.64 0.98
CA ILE A 183 -4.29 23.51 0.29
C ILE A 183 -3.27 22.58 -0.34
N LEU A 184 -2.24 23.12 -1.00
CA LEU A 184 -1.13 22.34 -1.55
C LEU A 184 -0.38 21.59 -0.44
N THR A 185 -0.16 22.22 0.71
CA THR A 185 0.43 21.55 1.88
C THR A 185 -0.45 20.38 2.37
N ILE A 186 -1.78 20.58 2.46
CA ILE A 186 -2.74 19.53 2.87
C ILE A 186 -2.66 18.31 1.95
N ILE A 187 -2.46 18.51 0.64
CA ILE A 187 -2.39 17.43 -0.35
C ILE A 187 -1.02 16.73 -0.34
N HIS A 188 0.08 17.49 -0.23
CA HIS A 188 1.43 16.95 -0.39
C HIS A 188 2.07 16.42 0.90
N LEU A 189 1.68 16.94 2.06
CA LEU A 189 2.23 16.50 3.35
C LEU A 189 1.93 15.01 3.65
N PRO A 190 0.72 14.47 3.34
CA PRO A 190 0.47 13.03 3.43
C PRO A 190 1.44 12.21 2.57
N ILE A 191 1.69 12.62 1.33
CA ILE A 191 2.60 11.94 0.40
C ILE A 191 4.03 11.97 0.94
N LEU A 192 4.47 13.13 1.39
CA LEU A 192 5.79 13.31 2.00
C LEU A 192 5.97 12.44 3.24
N SER A 193 4.98 12.46 4.15
CA SER A 193 5.02 11.69 5.40
C SER A 193 4.99 10.18 5.14
N LEU A 194 4.19 9.73 4.19
CA LEU A 194 4.13 8.33 3.79
C LEU A 194 5.46 7.86 3.19
N LEU A 195 6.04 8.61 2.25
CA LEU A 195 7.32 8.29 1.64
C LEU A 195 8.48 8.40 2.64
N PHE A 196 8.38 9.27 3.63
CA PHE A 196 9.31 9.33 4.75
C PHE A 196 9.37 8.03 5.55
N LEU A 197 8.26 7.29 5.66
CA LEU A 197 8.21 6.00 6.37
C LEU A 197 8.88 4.84 5.61
N LEU A 198 9.08 4.96 4.29
CA LEU A 198 9.62 3.90 3.44
C LEU A 198 10.94 3.28 3.95
N PRO A 199 11.99 4.07 4.30
CA PRO A 199 13.26 3.50 4.79
C PRO A 199 13.11 2.75 6.13
N PHE A 200 12.04 3.02 6.89
CA PHE A 200 11.78 2.41 8.18
C PHE A 200 10.87 1.17 8.08
N TYR A 201 10.21 0.97 6.95
CA TYR A 201 9.37 -0.20 6.71
C TYR A 201 10.18 -1.51 6.71
N GLY A 202 11.37 -1.54 6.10
CA GLY A 202 12.21 -2.74 5.96
C GLY A 202 12.95 -3.20 7.20
N GLY A 203 12.96 -2.43 8.29
CA GLY A 203 13.70 -2.71 9.52
C GLY A 203 15.20 -2.35 9.45
N PRO A 204 15.95 -2.46 10.56
CA PRO A 204 17.34 -1.98 10.68
C PRO A 204 18.34 -2.74 9.80
N ALA A 205 18.12 -4.02 9.54
CA ALA A 205 18.98 -4.83 8.66
C ALA A 205 18.85 -4.42 7.17
N LYS A 206 17.71 -3.84 6.78
CA LYS A 206 17.43 -3.32 5.43
C LYS A 206 17.55 -1.79 5.36
N THR A 207 18.42 -1.20 6.15
CA THR A 207 18.55 0.26 6.34
C THR A 207 19.00 1.07 5.14
N THR A 208 19.26 0.44 4.03
CA THR A 208 19.39 1.09 2.72
C THR A 208 18.04 1.17 1.99
N GLY A 209 16.93 1.35 2.73
CA GLY A 209 15.56 1.32 2.20
C GLY A 209 15.35 2.16 0.94
N TRP A 210 15.95 3.35 0.87
CA TRP A 210 15.94 4.17 -0.35
C TRP A 210 16.75 3.57 -1.50
N LYS A 211 17.73 2.70 -1.25
CA LYS A 211 18.57 2.03 -2.26
C LYS A 211 18.08 0.63 -2.59
N ASN A 212 17.34 -0.02 -1.68
CA ASN A 212 16.88 -1.38 -1.84
C ASN A 212 15.53 -1.42 -2.59
N LEU A 213 15.53 -1.97 -3.78
CA LEU A 213 14.36 -2.11 -4.64
C LEU A 213 13.26 -2.99 -4.04
N THR A 214 13.63 -4.11 -3.46
CA THR A 214 12.64 -5.03 -2.87
C THR A 214 11.91 -4.37 -1.70
N THR A 215 12.60 -3.60 -0.87
CA THR A 215 11.97 -2.85 0.23
C THR A 215 10.98 -1.80 -0.29
N ARG A 216 11.28 -1.13 -1.41
CA ARG A 216 10.33 -0.17 -2.03
C ARG A 216 9.09 -0.87 -2.56
N LEU A 217 9.26 -2.01 -3.23
CA LEU A 217 8.14 -2.83 -3.73
C LEU A 217 7.27 -3.34 -2.59
N ASP A 218 7.89 -3.92 -1.57
CA ASP A 218 7.18 -4.42 -0.39
C ASP A 218 6.41 -3.28 0.31
N PHE A 219 6.99 -2.08 0.34
CA PHE A 219 6.32 -0.90 0.91
C PHE A 219 5.13 -0.44 0.07
N ILE A 220 5.23 -0.41 -1.26
CA ILE A 220 4.09 -0.08 -2.14
C ILE A 220 2.99 -1.12 -1.99
N ARG A 221 3.33 -2.41 -1.92
CA ARG A 221 2.36 -3.48 -1.63
C ARG A 221 1.69 -3.25 -0.28
N PHE A 222 2.48 -2.99 0.76
CA PHE A 222 1.97 -2.67 2.09
C PHE A 222 0.99 -1.49 2.09
N ILE A 223 1.31 -0.39 1.39
CA ILE A 223 0.41 0.78 1.27
C ILE A 223 -0.90 0.37 0.61
N GLY A 224 -0.86 -0.37 -0.50
CA GLY A 224 -2.05 -0.81 -1.21
C GLY A 224 -2.95 -1.69 -0.34
N GLU A 225 -2.37 -2.64 0.38
CA GLU A 225 -3.09 -3.51 1.31
C GLU A 225 -3.66 -2.71 2.50
N ALA A 226 -2.85 -1.83 3.10
CA ALA A 226 -3.29 -0.97 4.20
C ALA A 226 -4.43 -0.04 3.78
N PHE A 227 -4.42 0.46 2.54
CA PHE A 227 -5.51 1.27 1.99
C PHE A 227 -6.83 0.48 1.88
N ILE A 228 -6.77 -0.78 1.44
CA ILE A 228 -7.95 -1.65 1.39
C ILE A 228 -8.51 -1.89 2.79
N TYR A 229 -7.66 -2.21 3.77
CA TYR A 229 -8.11 -2.36 5.15
C TYR A 229 -8.67 -1.06 5.72
N ALA A 230 -8.03 0.07 5.42
CA ALA A 230 -8.51 1.38 5.87
C ALA A 230 -9.92 1.69 5.32
N ILE A 231 -10.19 1.38 4.05
CA ILE A 231 -11.53 1.53 3.47
C ILE A 231 -12.54 0.63 4.19
N LEU A 232 -12.22 -0.64 4.39
CA LEU A 232 -13.14 -1.60 5.05
C LEU A 232 -13.46 -1.18 6.49
N ILE A 233 -12.43 -0.80 7.26
CA ILE A 233 -12.60 -0.31 8.64
C ILE A 233 -13.39 1.01 8.64
N GLY A 234 -13.07 1.92 7.72
CA GLY A 234 -13.75 3.20 7.57
C GLY A 234 -15.24 3.05 7.23
N MET A 235 -15.59 2.11 6.35
CA MET A 235 -17.00 1.79 6.04
C MET A 235 -17.73 1.27 7.27
N GLY A 236 -17.12 0.36 8.04
CA GLY A 236 -17.66 -0.12 9.30
C GLY A 236 -17.82 1.00 10.35
N GLY A 237 -16.81 1.86 10.45
CA GLY A 237 -16.81 3.04 11.32
C GLY A 237 -17.91 4.04 10.95
N MET A 238 -18.12 4.29 9.65
CA MET A 238 -19.20 5.15 9.16
C MET A 238 -20.56 4.55 9.53
N GLY A 239 -20.75 3.23 9.33
CA GLY A 239 -21.96 2.53 9.77
C GLY A 239 -22.24 2.71 11.27
N LEU A 240 -21.19 2.60 12.09
CA LEU A 240 -21.29 2.81 13.54
C LEU A 240 -21.67 4.26 13.89
N ILE A 241 -21.09 5.24 13.20
CA ILE A 241 -21.44 6.66 13.35
C ILE A 241 -22.93 6.88 13.02
N LEU A 242 -23.39 6.38 11.87
CA LEU A 242 -24.80 6.53 11.46
C LEU A 242 -25.76 5.87 12.45
N LEU A 243 -25.45 4.68 12.95
CA LEU A 243 -26.24 4.00 13.97
C LEU A 243 -26.27 4.79 15.28
N THR A 244 -25.14 5.34 15.68
CA THR A 244 -25.05 6.17 16.91
C THR A 244 -25.94 7.41 16.76
N MET A 245 -25.77 8.17 15.67
CA MET A 245 -26.55 9.37 15.41
C MET A 245 -28.05 9.05 15.38
N GLY A 246 -28.48 8.04 14.62
CA GLY A 246 -29.89 7.64 14.50
C GLY A 246 -30.48 7.16 15.84
N THR A 247 -29.73 6.41 16.64
CA THR A 247 -30.19 5.93 17.95
C THR A 247 -30.40 7.07 18.93
N PHE A 248 -29.47 8.03 19.00
CA PHE A 248 -29.57 9.16 19.90
C PHE A 248 -30.65 10.16 19.47
N GLU A 249 -30.90 10.30 18.14
CA GLU A 249 -31.99 11.10 17.61
C GLU A 249 -33.35 10.58 18.06
N LEU A 250 -33.56 9.25 18.11
CA LEU A 250 -34.81 8.64 18.60
C LEU A 250 -35.16 9.04 20.06
N ILE A 251 -34.15 9.26 20.89
CA ILE A 251 -34.32 9.68 22.27
C ILE A 251 -34.18 11.20 22.45
N LYS A 252 -34.12 11.96 21.32
CA LYS A 252 -34.00 13.43 21.29
C LYS A 252 -32.75 13.96 22.00
N VAL A 253 -31.64 13.21 21.97
CA VAL A 253 -30.35 13.63 22.47
C VAL A 253 -29.46 13.95 21.27
N ASP A 254 -28.87 15.15 21.24
CA ASP A 254 -27.91 15.52 20.20
C ASP A 254 -26.55 14.88 20.47
N ALA A 255 -26.21 13.84 19.71
CA ALA A 255 -24.95 13.15 19.77
C ALA A 255 -23.87 13.78 18.86
N SER A 256 -24.20 14.80 18.04
CA SER A 256 -23.30 15.39 17.05
C SER A 256 -22.00 15.89 17.67
N PRO A 257 -21.96 16.59 18.82
CA PRO A 257 -20.71 17.06 19.41
C PRO A 257 -19.79 15.91 19.81
N PHE A 258 -20.35 14.82 20.34
CA PHE A 258 -19.56 13.64 20.69
C PHE A 258 -19.02 12.92 19.46
N VAL A 259 -19.88 12.71 18.47
CA VAL A 259 -19.52 11.99 17.23
C VAL A 259 -18.46 12.78 16.44
N LEU A 260 -18.66 14.08 16.23
CA LEU A 260 -17.75 14.89 15.42
C LEU A 260 -16.42 15.18 16.12
N ASN A 261 -16.44 15.40 17.42
CA ASN A 261 -15.23 15.80 18.14
C ASN A 261 -14.46 14.63 18.76
N TRP A 262 -15.09 13.49 19.03
CA TRP A 262 -14.45 12.36 19.68
C TRP A 262 -14.44 11.11 18.79
N MET A 263 -15.62 10.56 18.50
CA MET A 263 -15.73 9.28 17.80
C MET A 263 -15.11 9.35 16.39
N GLY A 264 -15.40 10.40 15.62
CA GLY A 264 -14.88 10.61 14.27
C GLY A 264 -13.35 10.72 14.24
N PRO A 265 -12.72 11.67 14.95
CA PRO A 265 -11.26 11.84 14.95
C PRO A 265 -10.52 10.61 15.47
N PHE A 266 -10.99 9.98 16.58
CA PHE A 266 -10.36 8.78 17.11
C PHE A 266 -10.46 7.60 16.11
N GLY A 267 -11.63 7.43 15.46
CA GLY A 267 -11.81 6.45 14.41
C GLY A 267 -10.93 6.74 13.19
N LEU A 268 -10.95 7.98 12.68
CA LEU A 268 -10.23 8.40 11.47
C LEU A 268 -8.71 8.26 11.62
N PHE A 269 -8.12 8.76 12.69
CA PHE A 269 -6.66 8.72 12.86
C PHE A 269 -6.15 7.38 13.38
N GLY A 270 -6.97 6.65 14.15
CA GLY A 270 -6.64 5.31 14.64
C GLY A 270 -6.69 4.23 13.56
N LEU A 271 -7.57 4.37 12.55
CA LEU A 271 -7.78 3.35 11.53
C LEU A 271 -6.51 3.01 10.73
N PHE A 272 -5.64 4.00 10.45
CA PHE A 272 -4.40 3.77 9.70
C PHE A 272 -3.42 2.89 10.48
N THR A 273 -3.36 3.04 11.80
CA THR A 273 -2.53 2.20 12.68
C THR A 273 -3.06 0.77 12.73
N VAL A 274 -4.39 0.62 12.84
CA VAL A 274 -5.04 -0.70 12.83
C VAL A 274 -4.86 -1.38 11.47
N ALA A 275 -5.03 -0.65 10.36
CA ALA A 275 -4.81 -1.15 9.01
C ALA A 275 -3.35 -1.62 8.84
N ALA A 276 -2.37 -0.83 9.27
CA ALA A 276 -0.95 -1.19 9.22
C ALA A 276 -0.64 -2.48 10.00
N TYR A 277 -1.24 -2.64 11.17
CA TYR A 277 -1.12 -3.85 11.98
C TYR A 277 -1.73 -5.08 11.28
N LEU A 278 -2.93 -4.94 10.72
CA LEU A 278 -3.62 -6.05 10.04
C LEU A 278 -2.83 -6.55 8.83
N VAL A 279 -2.20 -5.64 8.06
CA VAL A 279 -1.33 -6.02 6.96
C VAL A 279 -0.11 -6.81 7.46
N ASP A 280 0.54 -6.36 8.54
CA ASP A 280 1.71 -7.05 9.10
C ASP A 280 1.39 -8.45 9.65
N GLN A 281 0.16 -8.67 10.16
CA GLN A 281 -0.26 -9.94 10.77
C GLN A 281 -0.77 -10.97 9.76
N LYS A 282 -1.40 -10.52 8.66
CA LYS A 282 -2.17 -11.39 7.75
C LYS A 282 -1.67 -11.32 6.31
N LYS A 283 -0.40 -11.58 6.08
CA LYS A 283 0.21 -11.56 4.74
C LYS A 283 -0.52 -12.36 3.66
N SER A 284 -1.32 -13.37 4.01
CA SER A 284 -1.89 -14.30 3.03
C SER A 284 -3.32 -14.00 2.56
N LEU A 285 -4.16 -13.28 3.33
CA LEU A 285 -5.57 -13.11 2.99
C LEU A 285 -5.81 -12.10 1.86
N ILE A 286 -5.01 -11.05 1.77
CA ILE A 286 -5.17 -9.98 0.76
C ILE A 286 -4.27 -10.17 -0.45
N GLU A 287 -3.18 -10.94 -0.36
CA GLU A 287 -2.29 -11.23 -1.48
C GLU A 287 -3.04 -11.73 -2.74
N GLY A 288 -4.16 -12.45 -2.55
CA GLY A 288 -5.03 -12.87 -3.66
C GLY A 288 -5.98 -11.80 -4.20
N ILE A 289 -6.36 -10.79 -3.41
CA ILE A 289 -7.33 -9.75 -3.80
C ILE A 289 -6.66 -8.67 -4.65
N VAL A 290 -5.43 -8.33 -4.34
CA VAL A 290 -4.61 -7.30 -5.02
C VAL A 290 -4.54 -7.50 -6.54
N PRO A 291 -4.13 -8.69 -7.06
CA PRO A 291 -4.09 -8.95 -8.49
C PRO A 291 -5.47 -8.91 -9.13
N VAL A 292 -6.51 -9.32 -8.42
CA VAL A 292 -7.90 -9.31 -8.94
C VAL A 292 -8.38 -7.87 -9.13
N LEU A 293 -8.17 -7.00 -8.14
CA LEU A 293 -8.52 -5.58 -8.25
C LEU A 293 -7.78 -4.91 -9.42
N ALA A 294 -6.47 -5.11 -9.52
CA ALA A 294 -5.70 -4.55 -10.63
C ALA A 294 -6.25 -5.01 -11.99
N ARG A 295 -6.59 -6.29 -12.14
CA ARG A 295 -7.15 -6.83 -13.38
C ARG A 295 -8.53 -6.25 -13.74
N ILE A 296 -9.39 -6.01 -12.74
CA ILE A 296 -10.72 -5.43 -12.98
C ILE A 296 -10.60 -3.95 -13.32
N PHE A 297 -9.83 -3.20 -12.54
CA PHE A 297 -9.79 -1.74 -12.68
C PHE A 297 -8.96 -1.28 -13.90
N THR A 298 -7.91 -2.00 -14.31
CA THR A 298 -7.10 -1.61 -15.47
C THR A 298 -7.92 -1.42 -16.75
N PRO A 299 -8.77 -2.36 -17.22
CA PRO A 299 -9.59 -2.14 -18.42
C PRO A 299 -10.66 -1.05 -18.21
N LEU A 300 -11.24 -0.94 -17.00
CA LEU A 300 -12.24 0.09 -16.71
C LEU A 300 -11.64 1.49 -16.81
N PHE A 301 -10.49 1.73 -16.19
CA PHE A 301 -9.79 3.00 -16.30
C PHE A 301 -9.28 3.28 -17.72
N SER A 302 -8.84 2.25 -18.46
CA SER A 302 -8.48 2.41 -19.87
C SER A 302 -9.68 2.91 -20.69
N LEU A 303 -10.88 2.36 -20.44
CA LEU A 303 -12.11 2.81 -21.11
C LEU A 303 -12.43 4.27 -20.77
N VAL A 304 -12.30 4.64 -19.50
CA VAL A 304 -12.52 6.04 -19.04
C VAL A 304 -11.55 6.98 -19.74
N LEU A 305 -10.26 6.65 -19.80
CA LEU A 305 -9.25 7.50 -20.47
C LEU A 305 -9.49 7.61 -21.98
N VAL A 306 -9.86 6.52 -22.66
CA VAL A 306 -10.22 6.55 -24.08
C VAL A 306 -11.44 7.45 -24.30
N SER A 307 -12.48 7.33 -23.46
CA SER A 307 -13.67 8.17 -23.53
C SER A 307 -13.32 9.65 -23.33
N LEU A 308 -12.42 9.94 -22.41
CA LEU A 308 -11.95 11.30 -22.13
C LEU A 308 -11.17 11.89 -23.30
N ILE A 309 -10.31 11.11 -23.97
CA ILE A 309 -9.57 11.52 -25.15
C ILE A 309 -10.56 11.80 -26.31
N ILE A 310 -11.55 10.93 -26.52
CA ILE A 310 -12.58 11.15 -27.54
C ILE A 310 -13.37 12.42 -27.25
N ALA A 311 -13.81 12.63 -26.01
CA ALA A 311 -14.53 13.82 -25.62
C ALA A 311 -13.72 15.11 -25.85
N PHE A 312 -12.42 15.06 -25.57
CA PHE A 312 -11.52 16.18 -25.84
C PHE A 312 -11.37 16.47 -27.34
N LEU A 313 -11.20 15.43 -28.15
CA LEU A 313 -11.07 15.58 -29.61
C LEU A 313 -12.33 16.11 -30.28
N THR A 314 -13.52 15.82 -29.71
CA THR A 314 -14.81 16.32 -30.21
C THR A 314 -15.18 17.70 -29.70
N SER A 315 -14.61 18.14 -28.57
CA SER A 315 -14.93 19.43 -27.94
C SER A 315 -13.69 20.11 -27.33
N PRO A 316 -12.68 20.47 -28.12
CA PRO A 316 -11.37 20.90 -27.62
C PRO A 316 -11.40 22.25 -26.86
N ASN A 317 -12.37 23.14 -27.15
CA ASN A 317 -12.42 24.47 -26.55
C ASN A 317 -12.86 24.49 -25.07
N GLN A 318 -13.49 23.43 -24.57
CA GLN A 318 -13.96 23.38 -23.19
C GLN A 318 -12.84 23.01 -22.20
N ALA A 319 -11.80 22.31 -22.64
CA ALA A 319 -10.76 21.81 -21.75
C ALA A 319 -9.79 22.88 -21.25
N SER A 320 -9.48 23.89 -22.06
CA SER A 320 -8.55 24.99 -21.69
C SER A 320 -9.16 26.02 -20.75
N GLU A 321 -10.49 26.16 -20.77
CA GLU A 321 -11.20 27.18 -20.00
C GLU A 321 -11.64 26.69 -18.60
N ASN A 322 -11.85 25.37 -18.42
CA ASN A 322 -12.42 24.84 -17.19
C ASN A 322 -11.35 24.33 -16.20
N ARG A 323 -11.14 25.12 -15.12
CA ARG A 323 -10.20 24.75 -14.03
C ARG A 323 -10.53 23.41 -13.41
N SER A 324 -11.80 23.09 -13.21
CA SER A 324 -12.22 21.85 -12.59
C SER A 324 -11.82 20.62 -13.42
N MET A 325 -11.81 20.74 -14.75
CA MET A 325 -11.41 19.66 -15.64
C MET A 325 -9.92 19.30 -15.48
N LEU A 326 -9.03 20.28 -15.32
CA LEU A 326 -7.61 20.05 -15.10
C LEU A 326 -7.36 19.34 -13.76
N ILE A 327 -8.08 19.72 -12.70
CA ILE A 327 -7.98 19.05 -11.39
C ILE A 327 -8.42 17.58 -11.52
N TRP A 328 -9.48 17.29 -12.27
CA TRP A 328 -9.92 15.91 -12.50
C TRP A 328 -8.90 15.10 -13.32
N PHE A 329 -8.20 15.71 -14.27
CA PHE A 329 -7.10 15.05 -14.98
C PHE A 329 -5.98 14.64 -14.03
N ASP A 330 -5.54 15.53 -13.14
CA ASP A 330 -4.51 15.22 -12.16
C ASP A 330 -4.94 14.07 -11.23
N VAL A 331 -6.20 14.07 -10.75
CA VAL A 331 -6.75 12.99 -9.92
C VAL A 331 -6.77 11.66 -10.68
N ILE A 332 -7.24 11.65 -11.93
CA ILE A 332 -7.29 10.44 -12.75
C ILE A 332 -5.87 9.91 -13.01
N LEU A 333 -4.93 10.77 -13.34
CA LEU A 333 -3.54 10.39 -13.58
C LEU A 333 -2.87 9.82 -12.33
N ALA A 334 -3.14 10.39 -11.15
CA ALA A 334 -2.67 9.85 -9.88
C ALA A 334 -3.23 8.44 -9.61
N PHE A 335 -4.51 8.21 -9.90
CA PHE A 335 -5.12 6.87 -9.83
C PHE A 335 -4.49 5.88 -10.82
N VAL A 336 -4.24 6.29 -12.05
CA VAL A 336 -3.57 5.45 -13.05
C VAL A 336 -2.16 5.07 -12.60
N LEU A 337 -1.41 6.02 -12.04
CA LEU A 337 -0.09 5.75 -11.49
C LEU A 337 -0.18 4.74 -10.33
N ALA A 338 -1.09 4.95 -9.38
CA ALA A 338 -1.31 4.04 -8.27
C ALA A 338 -1.69 2.63 -8.75
N LEU A 339 -2.61 2.53 -9.72
CA LEU A 339 -3.04 1.26 -10.30
C LEU A 339 -1.90 0.55 -11.04
N THR A 340 -1.06 1.30 -11.76
CA THR A 340 0.11 0.77 -12.47
C THR A 340 1.15 0.24 -11.49
N LEU A 341 1.49 1.00 -10.44
CA LEU A 341 2.37 0.56 -9.35
C LEU A 341 1.85 -0.73 -8.71
N TYR A 342 0.55 -0.77 -8.44
CA TYR A 342 -0.09 -1.89 -7.80
C TYR A 342 -0.12 -3.15 -8.69
N SER A 343 -0.40 -2.98 -9.98
CA SER A 343 -0.33 -4.05 -10.99
C SER A 343 1.08 -4.65 -11.08
N MET A 344 2.12 -3.82 -11.02
CA MET A 344 3.51 -4.27 -11.01
C MET A 344 3.86 -5.10 -9.78
N CYS A 345 3.42 -4.68 -8.59
CA CYS A 345 3.65 -5.43 -7.35
C CYS A 345 2.99 -6.81 -7.37
N SER A 346 1.86 -6.96 -8.06
CA SER A 346 1.15 -8.23 -8.18
C SER A 346 1.76 -9.20 -9.20
N SER A 347 2.52 -8.68 -10.16
CA SER A 347 3.10 -9.47 -11.26
C SER A 347 4.49 -10.05 -10.94
N GLU A 348 5.10 -9.69 -9.82
CA GLU A 348 6.45 -10.13 -9.42
C GLU A 348 6.57 -11.64 -9.22
N GLN A 349 5.46 -12.34 -8.94
CA GLN A 349 5.43 -13.81 -8.85
C GLN A 349 5.69 -14.53 -10.20
N LYS A 350 5.71 -13.80 -11.34
CA LYS A 350 5.97 -14.36 -12.68
C LYS A 350 7.45 -14.26 -13.09
N LYS A 351 8.39 -14.44 -12.16
CA LYS A 351 9.81 -14.07 -12.25
C LYS A 351 10.61 -14.56 -13.46
N ASP A 352 10.23 -15.62 -14.19
CA ASP A 352 11.12 -16.26 -15.16
C ASP A 352 10.55 -16.58 -16.55
N ILE A 353 9.34 -16.15 -16.87
CA ILE A 353 8.76 -16.44 -18.16
C ILE A 353 8.59 -15.12 -18.91
N PHE A 354 9.36 -14.92 -20.00
CA PHE A 354 9.13 -13.92 -21.08
C PHE A 354 7.77 -14.17 -21.76
N ARG A 355 6.71 -14.23 -20.99
CA ARG A 355 5.36 -14.48 -21.47
C ARG A 355 4.54 -13.22 -21.28
N PHE A 356 4.54 -12.40 -22.32
CA PHE A 356 3.64 -11.27 -22.44
C PHE A 356 2.19 -11.75 -22.31
N SER A 357 1.48 -11.21 -21.33
CA SER A 357 0.09 -11.55 -21.03
C SER A 357 -0.86 -10.52 -21.61
N PHE A 358 -2.11 -10.91 -21.86
CA PHE A 358 -3.20 -9.97 -22.16
C PHE A 358 -3.29 -8.84 -21.14
N TRP A 359 -3.06 -9.11 -19.87
CA TRP A 359 -3.08 -8.11 -18.79
C TRP A 359 -1.92 -7.11 -18.88
N ASP A 360 -0.76 -7.54 -19.35
CA ASP A 360 0.37 -6.65 -19.61
C ASP A 360 0.07 -5.71 -20.77
N PHE A 361 -0.66 -6.20 -21.80
CA PHE A 361 -1.16 -5.38 -22.90
C PHE A 361 -2.17 -4.34 -22.42
N MET A 362 -3.12 -4.72 -21.58
CA MET A 362 -4.10 -3.79 -21.01
C MET A 362 -3.41 -2.69 -20.18
N THR A 363 -2.41 -3.06 -19.38
CA THR A 363 -1.60 -2.09 -18.63
C THR A 363 -0.82 -1.16 -19.56
N PHE A 364 -0.27 -1.68 -20.65
CA PHE A 364 0.40 -0.85 -21.66
C PHE A 364 -0.56 0.15 -22.30
N VAL A 365 -1.76 -0.29 -22.71
CA VAL A 365 -2.80 0.59 -23.26
C VAL A 365 -3.19 1.68 -22.24
N LEU A 366 -3.39 1.30 -20.97
CA LEU A 366 -3.69 2.25 -19.90
C LEU A 366 -2.61 3.34 -19.81
N ILE A 367 -1.33 2.96 -19.81
CA ILE A 367 -0.21 3.90 -19.68
C ILE A 367 -0.12 4.81 -20.92
N VAL A 368 -0.32 4.29 -22.13
CA VAL A 368 -0.33 5.09 -23.36
C VAL A 368 -1.46 6.11 -23.34
N CYS A 369 -2.68 5.70 -22.96
CA CYS A 369 -3.80 6.63 -22.79
C CYS A 369 -3.51 7.69 -21.73
N ALA A 370 -2.87 7.32 -20.62
CA ALA A 370 -2.47 8.26 -19.57
C ALA A 370 -1.46 9.29 -20.09
N VAL A 371 -0.47 8.89 -20.90
CA VAL A 371 0.47 9.84 -21.56
C VAL A 371 -0.28 10.86 -22.40
N LEU A 372 -1.26 10.42 -23.19
CA LEU A 372 -2.05 11.32 -24.04
C LEU A 372 -2.87 12.30 -23.20
N VAL A 373 -3.51 11.83 -22.14
CA VAL A 373 -4.28 12.70 -21.22
C VAL A 373 -3.37 13.68 -20.48
N ASP A 374 -2.17 13.25 -20.04
CA ASP A 374 -1.20 14.12 -19.37
C ASP A 374 -0.66 15.22 -20.31
N ILE A 375 -0.42 14.90 -21.60
CA ILE A 375 -0.06 15.89 -22.61
C ILE A 375 -1.19 16.92 -22.78
N ILE A 376 -2.46 16.51 -22.79
CA ILE A 376 -3.61 17.42 -22.86
C ILE A 376 -3.67 18.31 -21.60
N ALA A 377 -3.50 17.72 -20.42
CA ALA A 377 -3.47 18.45 -19.16
C ALA A 377 -2.34 19.47 -19.14
N LEU A 378 -1.13 19.06 -19.53
CA LEU A 378 0.04 19.93 -19.60
C LEU A 378 -0.18 21.10 -20.56
N TRP A 379 -0.76 20.85 -21.73
CA TRP A 379 -1.15 21.90 -22.67
C TRP A 379 -2.10 22.92 -22.02
N GLY A 380 -3.15 22.45 -21.34
CA GLY A 380 -4.09 23.29 -20.61
C GLY A 380 -3.42 24.11 -19.48
N ILE A 381 -2.46 23.53 -18.76
CA ILE A 381 -1.69 24.22 -17.73
C ILE A 381 -0.81 25.32 -18.35
N LEU A 382 -0.11 25.04 -19.46
CA LEU A 382 0.75 25.99 -20.15
C LEU A 382 -0.04 27.17 -20.73
N THR A 383 -1.18 26.94 -21.36
CA THR A 383 -2.06 28.02 -21.85
C THR A 383 -2.53 28.94 -20.73
N ARG A 384 -2.90 28.36 -19.58
CA ARG A 384 -3.29 29.14 -18.40
C ARG A 384 -2.12 29.90 -17.77
N LEU A 385 -0.92 29.31 -17.82
CA LEU A 385 0.28 29.97 -17.34
C LEU A 385 0.63 31.17 -18.20
N GLN A 386 0.49 31.08 -19.51
CA GLN A 386 0.69 32.18 -20.45
C GLN A 386 -0.35 33.31 -20.24
N ALA A 387 -1.63 32.91 -20.04
CA ALA A 387 -2.72 33.88 -19.90
C ALA A 387 -2.72 34.60 -18.55
N PHE A 388 -2.35 33.94 -17.46
CA PHE A 388 -2.55 34.43 -16.09
C PHE A 388 -1.27 34.47 -15.24
N GLY A 389 -0.12 34.10 -15.80
CA GLY A 389 1.17 34.04 -15.09
C GLY A 389 1.30 32.94 -14.07
N PHE A 390 2.40 32.93 -13.33
CA PHE A 390 2.71 31.96 -12.30
C PHE A 390 1.86 32.17 -11.04
N SER A 391 1.37 31.07 -10.46
CA SER A 391 0.75 31.02 -9.14
C SER A 391 1.07 29.67 -8.48
N ALA A 392 0.95 29.56 -7.16
CA ALA A 392 1.26 28.34 -6.43
C ALA A 392 0.60 27.10 -7.07
N ASN A 393 -0.73 27.13 -7.30
CA ASN A 393 -1.47 26.00 -7.87
C ASN A 393 -1.01 25.65 -9.31
N ARG A 394 -0.77 26.65 -10.17
CA ARG A 394 -0.34 26.39 -11.56
C ARG A 394 1.08 25.84 -11.63
N THR A 395 1.95 26.34 -10.75
CA THR A 395 3.34 25.85 -10.68
C THR A 395 3.40 24.44 -10.09
N ALA A 396 2.56 24.14 -9.09
CA ALA A 396 2.45 22.80 -8.53
C ALA A 396 1.95 21.81 -9.61
N ALA A 397 0.83 22.13 -10.26
CA ALA A 397 0.27 21.31 -11.33
C ALA A 397 1.27 21.10 -12.48
N LEU A 398 1.99 22.17 -12.91
CA LEU A 398 3.04 22.03 -13.93
C LEU A 398 4.13 21.03 -13.52
N GLY A 399 4.64 21.14 -12.30
CA GLY A 399 5.70 20.26 -11.83
C GLY A 399 5.24 18.81 -11.62
N GLU A 400 4.02 18.62 -11.11
CA GLU A 400 3.39 17.30 -10.99
C GLU A 400 3.22 16.62 -12.35
N ASN A 401 2.62 17.31 -13.31
CA ASN A 401 2.40 16.77 -14.66
C ASN A 401 3.72 16.49 -15.37
N LEU A 402 4.75 17.33 -15.25
CA LEU A 402 6.07 17.05 -15.83
C LEU A 402 6.72 15.80 -15.21
N LEU A 403 6.58 15.63 -13.90
CA LEU A 403 7.10 14.45 -13.19
C LEU A 403 6.33 13.18 -13.58
N LEU A 404 5.00 13.24 -13.65
CA LEU A 404 4.12 12.15 -14.08
C LEU A 404 4.38 11.78 -15.54
N LEU A 405 4.41 12.76 -16.45
CA LEU A 405 4.68 12.55 -17.88
C LEU A 405 6.03 11.87 -18.08
N SER A 406 7.07 12.34 -17.40
CA SER A 406 8.39 11.73 -17.47
C SER A 406 8.33 10.25 -17.04
N ASN A 407 7.68 9.95 -15.92
CA ASN A 407 7.51 8.58 -15.45
C ASN A 407 6.72 7.71 -16.44
N LEU A 408 5.57 8.21 -16.92
CA LEU A 408 4.72 7.49 -17.87
C LEU A 408 5.44 7.20 -19.20
N ILE A 409 6.22 8.14 -19.72
CA ILE A 409 7.04 7.93 -20.92
C ILE A 409 8.07 6.81 -20.69
N PHE A 410 8.78 6.83 -19.54
CA PHE A 410 9.71 5.75 -19.22
C PHE A 410 9.01 4.39 -19.11
N LEU A 411 7.77 4.35 -18.61
CA LEU A 411 6.96 3.14 -18.58
C LEU A 411 6.55 2.67 -19.97
N VAL A 412 6.09 3.57 -20.86
CA VAL A 412 5.77 3.21 -22.26
C VAL A 412 6.98 2.59 -22.94
N ILE A 413 8.15 3.21 -22.82
CA ILE A 413 9.40 2.68 -23.38
C ILE A 413 9.74 1.33 -22.75
N GLY A 414 9.61 1.20 -21.44
CA GLY A 414 9.86 -0.03 -20.70
C GLY A 414 8.96 -1.17 -21.17
N TYR A 415 7.65 -0.97 -21.19
CA TYR A 415 6.69 -1.97 -21.67
C TYR A 415 6.88 -2.30 -23.15
N GLY A 416 7.14 -1.32 -24.02
CA GLY A 416 7.45 -1.54 -25.44
C GLY A 416 8.69 -2.44 -25.63
N ARG A 417 9.76 -2.22 -24.85
CA ARG A 417 10.95 -3.07 -24.84
C ARG A 417 10.70 -4.46 -24.27
N TYR A 418 9.82 -4.57 -23.27
CA TYR A 418 9.41 -5.86 -22.71
C TYR A 418 8.62 -6.68 -23.75
N MET A 419 7.66 -6.04 -24.45
CA MET A 419 6.90 -6.69 -25.54
C MET A 419 7.82 -7.24 -26.63
N THR A 420 8.90 -6.53 -26.98
CA THR A 420 9.91 -6.96 -27.97
C THR A 420 10.97 -7.89 -27.37
N LYS A 421 10.81 -8.37 -26.14
CA LYS A 421 11.71 -9.26 -25.40
C LYS A 421 13.14 -8.71 -25.19
N ASN A 422 13.33 -7.38 -25.31
CA ASN A 422 14.63 -6.75 -25.13
C ASN A 422 15.01 -6.53 -23.66
N ILE A 423 14.03 -6.50 -22.75
CA ILE A 423 14.25 -6.37 -21.31
C ILE A 423 13.30 -7.28 -20.52
N SER A 424 13.68 -7.64 -19.31
CA SER A 424 12.82 -8.38 -18.39
C SER A 424 11.79 -7.45 -17.70
N PHE A 425 10.67 -8.02 -17.22
CA PHE A 425 9.68 -7.28 -16.45
C PHE A 425 10.28 -6.63 -15.19
N ASN A 426 11.20 -7.34 -14.51
CA ASN A 426 11.91 -6.82 -13.35
C ASN A 426 12.63 -5.49 -13.63
N ARG A 427 13.11 -5.27 -14.87
CA ARG A 427 13.75 -4.01 -15.25
C ARG A 427 12.76 -2.85 -15.31
N ILE A 428 11.50 -3.10 -15.72
CA ILE A 428 10.44 -2.07 -15.69
C ILE A 428 10.14 -1.70 -14.26
N VAL A 429 9.98 -2.70 -13.39
CA VAL A 429 9.75 -2.50 -11.95
C VAL A 429 10.89 -1.70 -11.32
N GLU A 430 12.13 -2.03 -11.64
CA GLU A 430 13.30 -1.28 -11.18
C GLU A 430 13.25 0.19 -11.60
N LEU A 431 12.97 0.46 -12.87
CA LEU A 431 12.84 1.82 -13.40
C LEU A 431 11.74 2.60 -12.67
N GLN A 432 10.58 1.97 -12.46
CA GLN A 432 9.47 2.59 -11.74
C GLN A 432 9.83 2.93 -10.29
N MET A 433 10.51 2.02 -9.59
CA MET A 433 10.93 2.26 -8.22
C MET A 433 11.97 3.39 -8.08
N ARG A 434 12.67 3.77 -9.16
CA ARG A 434 13.58 4.92 -9.16
C ARG A 434 12.85 6.27 -9.14
N PHE A 435 11.59 6.33 -9.61
CA PHE A 435 10.77 7.54 -9.55
C PHE A 435 10.21 7.82 -8.15
N LEU A 436 10.08 6.82 -7.30
CA LEU A 436 9.48 6.98 -5.98
C LEU A 436 10.14 8.05 -5.11
N PRO A 437 11.49 8.16 -5.01
CA PRO A 437 12.14 9.26 -4.32
C PRO A 437 11.85 10.64 -4.94
N LEU A 438 11.68 10.73 -6.26
CA LEU A 438 11.41 11.99 -6.95
C LEU A 438 10.06 12.57 -6.54
N TYR A 439 9.04 11.72 -6.37
CA TYR A 439 7.75 12.15 -5.80
C TYR A 439 7.90 12.69 -4.37
N GLY A 440 8.74 12.05 -3.55
CA GLY A 440 9.03 12.54 -2.20
C GLY A 440 9.74 13.89 -2.20
N VAL A 441 10.72 14.09 -3.09
CA VAL A 441 11.42 15.37 -3.26
C VAL A 441 10.45 16.45 -3.73
N TRP A 442 9.59 16.13 -4.71
CA TRP A 442 8.58 17.09 -5.18
C TRP A 442 7.61 17.48 -4.07
N ALA A 443 7.08 16.53 -3.34
CA ALA A 443 6.21 16.81 -2.20
C ALA A 443 6.90 17.68 -1.14
N ALA A 444 8.19 17.44 -0.87
CA ALA A 444 8.98 18.28 0.04
C ALA A 444 9.14 19.71 -0.50
N VAL A 445 9.41 19.87 -1.80
CA VAL A 445 9.49 21.19 -2.46
C VAL A 445 8.18 21.96 -2.29
N VAL A 446 7.04 21.31 -2.56
CA VAL A 446 5.72 21.94 -2.44
C VAL A 446 5.39 22.31 -0.99
N VAL A 447 5.67 21.44 -0.02
CA VAL A 447 5.36 21.70 1.40
C VAL A 447 6.28 22.75 2.01
N ILE A 448 7.57 22.73 1.64
CA ILE A 448 8.59 23.56 2.33
C ILE A 448 8.84 24.87 1.59
N LEU A 449 8.95 24.84 0.26
CA LEU A 449 9.38 26.00 -0.50
C LEU A 449 8.23 26.84 -1.08
N PHE A 450 7.10 26.23 -1.44
CA PHE A 450 6.01 26.98 -2.07
C PHE A 450 5.37 28.02 -1.15
N PRO A 451 5.09 27.74 0.14
CA PRO A 451 4.53 28.78 1.00
C PRO A 451 5.36 30.08 1.02
N PRO A 452 6.67 30.07 1.30
CA PRO A 452 7.46 31.32 1.27
C PRO A 452 7.63 31.87 -0.15
N LEU A 453 7.75 31.05 -1.19
CA LEU A 453 7.92 31.51 -2.58
C LEU A 453 6.69 32.25 -3.11
N PHE A 454 5.50 31.86 -2.71
CA PHE A 454 4.24 32.46 -3.14
C PHE A 454 3.60 33.37 -2.08
N GLY A 455 4.38 33.82 -1.10
CA GLY A 455 3.93 34.77 -0.07
C GLY A 455 2.81 34.22 0.79
N PHE A 456 2.82 32.88 1.04
CA PHE A 456 1.86 32.17 1.90
C PHE A 456 0.38 32.24 1.45
N ARG A 457 0.14 32.56 0.18
CA ARG A 457 -1.21 32.69 -0.42
C ARG A 457 -1.67 31.46 -1.17
#